data_2acff211a00ecd39816a4bbb2c94e5c6
#
_entry.id   2acff211a00ecd39816a4bbb2c94e5c6
#
_cell.length_a   1.000
_cell.length_b   1.000
_cell.length_c   1.000
_cell.angle_alpha   90.00
_cell.angle_beta   90.00
_cell.angle_gamma   90.00
#
_symmetry.space_group_name_H-M   'P 1'
#
loop_
_entity.id
_entity.type
_entity.pdbx_description
1 polymer ?
#
loop_
_entity_poly.entity_id
_entity_poly.type
_entity_poly.pdbx_seq_one_letter_code
_entity_poly.pdbx_strand_id
1 'polypeptide(L)'
;VNPDTSSDKTKCYTLDSAIKTIKAAKEAGLKTNITLFYSDDVTYANSQQLPAGWTQDNAVEKATDYTKEVLNTLSKNDALPTMMTIGNEVNYNFLGLTEGGGWDGFVAMATISKLINEKGVKTALSFAAPDDAEGIQYVIEKLGYAGVDYSYLGVNLYADRSGINDYVKTLRTTVKEKAADKQLIVSNIKFPRKNADETASNETQADSIYNLLSASISDSNAGGLIYDEAEYVGSWNGFFNEQGLAQTSLAVFGFAQGWNIDIDSYRDPYEYGDDTGLKEKNVTINKISNMSESTIRGVDVGSYVALTNAGVKYYDYDGKEQPLMKILKDNGVNYIRLRIWNDPYNEKGETYGGGDSTVDNGLKIGKEATKYGMKVLVDFHYSDFWADPAKQILPKAWQKDANDPDKMCENIHDFTKDTLQKFKDAGVDVGMVQVGNEITKGMAGIHNKDSNNSVWKNESQYSVLDRYLNAGSKAVREILPDALVTLHIETPNRQIYSMIMDAWEKGNVDYDVLGSSYYPFWWNTPDMLRDVQTLAKERGKLFAVMETAWVNSYEDGDGTPNSIGSDYGLYQYEIGPQGQVDEL
;
A
#
# COMPACT_ATOMS: atom_id res chain seq x y z
N VAL A 1 -7.68 18.29 20.33
CA VAL A 1 -7.95 19.74 20.45
C VAL A 1 -6.67 20.50 20.15
N ASN A 2 -6.75 21.48 19.27
CA ASN A 2 -5.65 22.35 18.86
C ASN A 2 -5.71 23.71 19.60
N PRO A 3 -4.58 24.40 19.78
CA PRO A 3 -4.58 25.81 20.17
C PRO A 3 -5.37 26.66 19.16
N ASP A 4 -6.08 27.69 19.65
CA ASP A 4 -6.91 28.57 18.78
C ASP A 4 -6.07 29.60 17.98
N THR A 5 -4.95 29.16 17.44
CA THR A 5 -4.03 29.98 16.63
C THR A 5 -4.16 29.69 15.14
N SER A 6 -4.84 28.59 14.76
CA SER A 6 -5.08 28.22 13.36
C SER A 6 -5.98 29.23 12.66
N SER A 7 -5.59 29.67 11.46
CA SER A 7 -6.42 30.49 10.58
C SER A 7 -7.51 29.67 9.87
N ASP A 8 -7.36 28.35 9.80
CA ASP A 8 -8.34 27.43 9.19
C ASP A 8 -9.34 26.96 10.23
N LYS A 9 -10.49 27.63 10.27
CA LYS A 9 -11.60 27.28 11.16
C LYS A 9 -12.49 26.14 10.64
N THR A 10 -12.16 25.53 9.49
CA THR A 10 -12.93 24.40 8.93
C THR A 10 -12.55 23.09 9.59
N LYS A 11 -11.39 23.00 10.24
CA LYS A 11 -10.95 21.82 11.00
C LYS A 11 -11.67 21.77 12.35
N CYS A 12 -12.40 20.68 12.60
CA CYS A 12 -13.31 20.50 13.76
C CYS A 12 -12.60 20.14 15.08
N TYR A 13 -11.34 20.53 15.29
CA TYR A 13 -10.59 20.17 16.48
C TYR A 13 -10.65 21.25 17.59
N THR A 14 -11.75 21.98 17.65
CA THR A 14 -11.95 23.05 18.65
C THR A 14 -12.31 22.51 20.03
N LEU A 15 -11.97 23.28 21.07
CA LEU A 15 -12.35 22.93 22.45
C LEU A 15 -13.87 22.89 22.64
N ASP A 16 -14.62 23.77 21.98
CA ASP A 16 -16.09 23.78 22.04
C ASP A 16 -16.71 22.51 21.44
N SER A 17 -16.14 22.01 20.35
CA SER A 17 -16.56 20.73 19.75
C SER A 17 -16.25 19.57 20.71
N ALA A 18 -15.07 19.53 21.28
CA ALA A 18 -14.69 18.51 22.25
C ALA A 18 -15.61 18.50 23.49
N ILE A 19 -15.97 19.68 24.02
CA ILE A 19 -16.93 19.79 25.13
C ILE A 19 -18.28 19.17 24.80
N LYS A 20 -18.81 19.43 23.60
CA LYS A 20 -20.10 18.85 23.14
C LYS A 20 -20.02 17.33 23.06
N THR A 21 -18.96 16.81 22.44
CA THR A 21 -18.73 15.37 22.30
C THR A 21 -18.58 14.68 23.65
N ILE A 22 -17.78 15.27 24.58
CA ILE A 22 -17.60 14.71 25.94
C ILE A 22 -18.92 14.64 26.69
N LYS A 23 -19.75 15.69 26.60
CA LYS A 23 -21.06 15.70 27.28
C LYS A 23 -21.98 14.62 26.72
N ALA A 24 -22.10 14.51 25.40
CA ALA A 24 -22.91 13.47 24.76
C ALA A 24 -22.42 12.06 25.12
N ALA A 25 -21.10 11.84 25.12
CA ALA A 25 -20.51 10.57 25.52
C ALA A 25 -20.80 10.22 27.00
N LYS A 26 -20.69 11.21 27.90
CA LYS A 26 -21.04 11.02 29.31
C LYS A 26 -22.54 10.70 29.52
N GLU A 27 -23.43 11.37 28.79
CA GLU A 27 -24.88 11.07 28.82
C GLU A 27 -25.16 9.64 28.34
N ALA A 28 -24.38 9.14 27.36
CA ALA A 28 -24.41 7.76 26.90
C ALA A 28 -23.69 6.75 27.83
N GLY A 29 -23.12 7.19 28.96
CA GLY A 29 -22.41 6.32 29.89
C GLY A 29 -21.00 5.92 29.44
N LEU A 30 -20.43 6.59 28.41
CA LEU A 30 -19.13 6.29 27.85
C LEU A 30 -18.01 7.05 28.57
N LYS A 31 -16.85 6.41 28.67
CA LYS A 31 -15.61 7.08 29.08
C LYS A 31 -15.03 7.85 27.89
N THR A 32 -14.35 8.96 28.19
CA THR A 32 -13.84 9.85 27.14
C THR A 32 -12.34 10.04 27.24
N ASN A 33 -11.70 10.12 26.08
CA ASN A 33 -10.33 10.59 25.91
C ASN A 33 -10.32 11.80 24.97
N ILE A 34 -9.50 12.81 25.27
CA ILE A 34 -9.18 13.86 24.31
C ILE A 34 -7.66 13.94 24.11
N THR A 35 -7.26 14.14 22.87
CA THR A 35 -5.86 14.41 22.53
C THR A 35 -5.64 15.92 22.42
N LEU A 36 -4.67 16.43 23.13
CA LEU A 36 -4.20 17.81 22.97
C LEU A 36 -3.09 17.84 21.93
N PHE A 37 -3.37 18.41 20.79
CA PHE A 37 -2.33 18.75 19.81
C PHE A 37 -1.69 20.07 20.22
N TYR A 38 -0.38 20.05 20.35
CA TYR A 38 0.41 21.26 20.60
C TYR A 38 0.91 21.83 19.28
N SER A 39 -0.01 21.89 18.32
CA SER A 39 0.17 22.31 16.93
C SER A 39 -1.14 22.88 16.38
N ASP A 40 -1.09 23.63 15.31
CA ASP A 40 -2.29 24.10 14.59
C ASP A 40 -2.90 23.00 13.72
N ASP A 41 -2.24 21.85 13.59
CA ASP A 41 -2.71 20.66 12.86
C ASP A 41 -2.36 19.37 13.62
N VAL A 42 -2.73 18.23 13.06
CA VAL A 42 -2.32 16.91 13.57
C VAL A 42 -0.81 16.76 13.40
N THR A 43 -0.14 16.29 14.46
CA THR A 43 1.30 16.05 14.45
C THR A 43 1.63 14.59 14.18
N TYR A 44 2.82 14.34 13.64
CA TYR A 44 3.40 13.02 13.38
C TYR A 44 4.80 12.93 13.98
N ALA A 45 5.34 11.74 14.14
CA ALA A 45 6.62 11.49 14.80
C ALA A 45 7.79 12.35 14.26
N ASN A 46 7.81 12.58 12.96
CA ASN A 46 8.84 13.36 12.26
C ASN A 46 8.44 14.81 11.96
N SER A 47 7.25 15.24 12.39
CA SER A 47 6.70 16.57 12.11
C SER A 47 5.88 17.09 13.28
N GLN A 48 6.57 17.67 14.27
CA GLN A 48 5.98 18.31 15.45
C GLN A 48 6.01 19.83 15.26
N GLN A 49 5.13 20.35 14.40
CA GLN A 49 5.08 21.78 14.10
C GLN A 49 4.47 22.55 15.26
N LEU A 50 5.14 23.63 15.67
CA LEU A 50 4.61 24.52 16.71
C LEU A 50 3.43 25.35 16.18
N PRO A 51 2.47 25.70 17.05
CA PRO A 51 1.41 26.64 16.72
C PRO A 51 1.97 28.02 16.29
N ALA A 52 1.20 28.75 15.50
CA ALA A 52 1.60 30.10 15.08
C ALA A 52 1.92 31.00 16.28
N GLY A 53 3.07 31.62 16.24
CA GLY A 53 3.54 32.51 17.32
C GLY A 53 4.20 31.81 18.51
N TRP A 54 4.36 30.49 18.47
CA TRP A 54 5.21 29.77 19.40
C TRP A 54 6.62 29.60 18.81
N THR A 55 7.61 29.56 19.68
CA THR A 55 9.02 29.31 19.33
C THR A 55 9.56 28.21 20.23
N GLN A 56 10.66 27.58 19.86
CA GLN A 56 11.30 26.58 20.72
C GLN A 56 11.60 27.13 22.15
N ASP A 57 12.01 28.40 22.25
CA ASP A 57 12.34 29.04 23.54
C ASP A 57 11.13 29.18 24.46
N ASN A 58 9.91 29.34 23.92
CA ASN A 58 8.70 29.52 24.73
C ASN A 58 7.72 28.34 24.66
N ALA A 59 8.03 27.30 23.89
CA ALA A 59 7.11 26.20 23.63
C ALA A 59 6.63 25.50 24.91
N VAL A 60 7.52 25.24 25.86
CA VAL A 60 7.19 24.57 27.12
C VAL A 60 6.25 25.42 27.99
N GLU A 61 6.52 26.72 28.12
CA GLU A 61 5.66 27.66 28.83
C GLU A 61 4.28 27.75 28.17
N LYS A 62 4.24 27.98 26.88
CA LYS A 62 3.00 28.07 26.07
C LYS A 62 2.17 26.78 26.13
N ALA A 63 2.80 25.62 26.00
CA ALA A 63 2.12 24.33 26.11
C ALA A 63 1.56 24.10 27.54
N THR A 64 2.28 24.52 28.56
CA THR A 64 1.85 24.46 29.96
C THR A 64 0.61 25.34 30.18
N ASP A 65 0.63 26.57 29.71
CA ASP A 65 -0.47 27.52 29.87
C ASP A 65 -1.70 27.11 29.03
N TYR A 66 -1.51 26.65 27.80
CA TYR A 66 -2.56 26.07 27.00
C TYR A 66 -3.23 24.87 27.69
N THR A 67 -2.46 23.94 28.24
CA THR A 67 -2.99 22.80 28.99
C THR A 67 -3.82 23.25 30.20
N LYS A 68 -3.36 24.23 30.96
CA LYS A 68 -4.10 24.81 32.10
C LYS A 68 -5.41 25.45 31.66
N GLU A 69 -5.40 26.21 30.57
CA GLU A 69 -6.59 26.85 30.00
C GLU A 69 -7.64 25.81 29.57
N VAL A 70 -7.22 24.79 28.83
CA VAL A 70 -8.10 23.68 28.40
C VAL A 70 -8.70 22.98 29.59
N LEU A 71 -7.88 22.56 30.58
CA LEU A 71 -8.34 21.87 31.78
C LEU A 71 -9.33 22.72 32.59
N ASN A 72 -9.07 24.02 32.73
CA ASN A 72 -9.96 24.94 33.47
C ASN A 72 -11.29 25.12 32.70
N THR A 73 -11.26 25.22 31.37
CA THR A 73 -12.45 25.36 30.53
C THR A 73 -13.30 24.10 30.58
N LEU A 74 -12.68 22.92 30.46
CA LEU A 74 -13.35 21.62 30.58
C LEU A 74 -14.00 21.47 31.97
N SER A 75 -13.26 21.82 33.04
CA SER A 75 -13.77 21.74 34.40
C SER A 75 -14.99 22.67 34.63
N LYS A 76 -14.93 23.90 34.14
CA LYS A 76 -16.05 24.87 34.24
C LYS A 76 -17.30 24.40 33.51
N ASN A 77 -17.14 23.60 32.48
CA ASN A 77 -18.24 23.08 31.67
C ASN A 77 -18.72 21.68 32.09
N ASP A 78 -18.22 21.12 33.18
CA ASP A 78 -18.46 19.72 33.61
C ASP A 78 -18.11 18.70 32.50
N ALA A 79 -17.05 18.99 31.75
CA ALA A 79 -16.61 18.21 30.60
C ALA A 79 -15.18 17.66 30.76
N LEU A 80 -14.69 17.45 32.01
CA LEU A 80 -13.40 16.78 32.20
C LEU A 80 -13.49 15.35 31.64
N PRO A 81 -12.57 14.95 30.75
CA PRO A 81 -12.55 13.59 30.22
C PRO A 81 -12.06 12.59 31.26
N THR A 82 -12.26 11.30 31.02
CA THR A 82 -11.67 10.24 31.86
C THR A 82 -10.15 10.17 31.67
N MET A 83 -9.69 10.46 30.46
CA MET A 83 -8.30 10.39 30.03
C MET A 83 -7.96 11.58 29.12
N MET A 84 -6.72 12.02 29.14
CA MET A 84 -6.21 13.05 28.23
C MET A 84 -4.87 12.61 27.67
N THR A 85 -4.77 12.63 26.35
CA THR A 85 -3.55 12.26 25.63
C THR A 85 -2.71 13.50 25.34
N ILE A 86 -1.42 13.46 25.68
CA ILE A 86 -0.44 14.51 25.41
C ILE A 86 0.10 14.32 23.99
N GLY A 87 -0.26 15.21 23.09
CA GLY A 87 0.20 15.21 21.70
C GLY A 87 -0.20 13.97 20.92
N ASN A 88 0.25 13.90 19.67
CA ASN A 88 0.15 12.72 18.83
C ASN A 88 1.53 12.40 18.26
N GLU A 89 1.94 11.14 18.35
CA GLU A 89 3.24 10.64 17.89
C GLU A 89 4.44 11.45 18.41
N VAL A 90 4.46 11.67 19.72
CA VAL A 90 5.43 12.54 20.40
C VAL A 90 6.80 11.90 20.65
N ASN A 91 7.25 11.01 19.78
CA ASN A 91 8.40 10.10 20.00
C ASN A 91 9.67 10.80 20.53
N TYR A 92 10.31 11.65 19.70
CA TYR A 92 11.63 12.22 20.04
C TYR A 92 11.69 13.74 19.99
N ASN A 93 10.69 14.40 19.44
CA ASN A 93 10.71 15.83 19.12
C ASN A 93 9.45 16.58 19.54
N PHE A 94 8.80 16.14 20.61
CA PHE A 94 7.63 16.82 21.15
C PHE A 94 7.89 18.33 21.31
N LEU A 95 6.98 19.17 20.83
CA LEU A 95 7.11 20.62 20.72
C LEU A 95 8.29 21.08 19.84
N GLY A 96 8.73 20.27 18.89
CA GLY A 96 9.91 20.57 18.06
C GLY A 96 11.22 20.59 18.83
N LEU A 97 11.25 20.09 20.07
CA LEU A 97 12.40 20.09 20.94
C LEU A 97 13.29 18.88 20.64
N THR A 98 14.21 19.06 19.67
CA THR A 98 15.08 17.98 19.17
C THR A 98 16.49 18.00 19.77
N GLU A 99 16.91 19.09 20.42
CA GLU A 99 18.20 19.17 21.06
C GLU A 99 18.33 18.16 22.22
N GLY A 100 19.53 17.67 22.45
CA GLY A 100 19.77 16.65 23.49
C GLY A 100 19.08 15.30 23.22
N GLY A 101 18.74 14.99 21.95
CA GLY A 101 18.00 13.77 21.59
C GLY A 101 16.53 13.81 22.00
N GLY A 102 15.94 15.00 22.00
CA GLY A 102 14.52 15.21 22.36
C GLY A 102 14.26 15.20 23.88
N TRP A 103 15.29 15.28 24.72
CA TRP A 103 15.14 15.20 26.17
C TRP A 103 14.20 16.27 26.73
N ASP A 104 14.30 17.52 26.26
CA ASP A 104 13.45 18.62 26.70
C ASP A 104 11.97 18.39 26.42
N GLY A 105 11.65 17.64 25.37
CA GLY A 105 10.30 17.17 25.08
C GLY A 105 9.77 16.23 26.17
N PHE A 106 10.58 15.30 26.67
CA PHE A 106 10.18 14.43 27.79
C PHE A 106 10.00 15.21 29.09
N VAL A 107 10.83 16.21 29.36
CA VAL A 107 10.69 17.11 30.54
C VAL A 107 9.40 17.95 30.43
N ALA A 108 9.05 18.42 29.22
CA ALA A 108 7.79 19.11 28.99
C ALA A 108 6.58 18.18 29.24
N MET A 109 6.63 16.94 28.80
CA MET A 109 5.59 15.94 29.10
C MET A 109 5.42 15.69 30.59
N ALA A 110 6.52 15.69 31.37
CA ALA A 110 6.46 15.55 32.84
C ALA A 110 5.71 16.71 33.51
N THR A 111 5.95 17.94 33.06
CA THR A 111 5.23 19.11 33.55
C THR A 111 3.75 19.05 33.19
N ILE A 112 3.42 18.71 31.97
CA ILE A 112 2.05 18.64 31.46
C ILE A 112 1.28 17.50 32.13
N SER A 113 1.87 16.31 32.25
CA SER A 113 1.24 15.15 32.90
C SER A 113 0.81 15.41 34.33
N LYS A 114 1.65 16.14 35.07
CA LYS A 114 1.34 16.55 36.44
C LYS A 114 0.08 17.43 36.49
N LEU A 115 -0.04 18.42 35.60
CA LEU A 115 -1.21 19.30 35.54
C LEU A 115 -2.51 18.52 35.24
N ILE A 116 -2.43 17.55 34.35
CA ILE A 116 -3.56 16.69 33.98
C ILE A 116 -4.00 15.84 35.18
N ASN A 117 -3.05 15.17 35.82
CA ASN A 117 -3.29 14.29 36.96
C ASN A 117 -3.80 15.05 38.21
N GLU A 118 -3.39 16.29 38.42
CA GLU A 118 -3.90 17.18 39.49
C GLU A 118 -5.42 17.46 39.35
N LYS A 119 -5.98 17.33 38.13
CA LYS A 119 -7.43 17.44 37.90
C LYS A 119 -8.19 16.13 38.04
N GLY A 120 -7.52 15.04 38.42
CA GLY A 120 -8.12 13.70 38.52
C GLY A 120 -8.34 13.04 37.15
N VAL A 121 -7.76 13.57 36.08
CA VAL A 121 -7.80 13.02 34.73
C VAL A 121 -6.56 12.13 34.53
N LYS A 122 -6.73 10.95 33.96
CA LYS A 122 -5.60 10.06 33.67
C LYS A 122 -4.82 10.55 32.45
N THR A 123 -3.50 10.54 32.54
CA THR A 123 -2.64 10.91 31.42
C THR A 123 -2.36 9.71 30.53
N ALA A 124 -2.52 9.91 29.22
CA ALA A 124 -2.06 9.03 28.17
C ALA A 124 -1.00 9.73 27.31
N LEU A 125 -0.17 8.95 26.64
CA LEU A 125 0.80 9.40 25.67
C LEU A 125 0.47 8.73 24.33
N SER A 126 0.87 9.34 23.20
CA SER A 126 0.70 8.76 21.87
C SER A 126 2.03 8.76 21.14
N PHE A 127 2.53 7.58 20.83
CA PHE A 127 3.76 7.36 20.09
C PHE A 127 3.46 6.68 18.74
N ALA A 128 4.18 7.07 17.69
CA ALA A 128 4.26 6.23 16.49
C ALA A 128 4.89 4.89 16.88
N ALA A 129 4.36 3.80 16.33
CA ALA A 129 4.87 2.47 16.62
C ALA A 129 6.37 2.38 16.29
N PRO A 130 7.23 2.03 17.24
CA PRO A 130 8.63 1.74 16.93
C PRO A 130 8.75 0.48 16.08
N ASP A 131 9.84 0.35 15.33
CA ASP A 131 10.05 -0.81 14.45
C ASP A 131 10.20 -2.11 15.22
N ASP A 132 10.72 -2.04 16.45
CA ASP A 132 10.97 -3.18 17.32
C ASP A 132 10.67 -2.88 18.81
N ALA A 133 10.82 -3.90 19.65
CA ALA A 133 10.60 -3.80 21.09
C ALA A 133 11.65 -2.94 21.80
N GLU A 134 12.84 -2.78 21.24
CA GLU A 134 13.91 -1.94 21.84
C GLU A 134 13.51 -0.46 21.79
N GLY A 135 12.84 -0.04 20.72
CA GLY A 135 12.31 1.31 20.58
C GLY A 135 11.30 1.65 21.67
N ILE A 136 10.38 0.75 22.03
CA ILE A 136 9.40 1.01 23.10
C ILE A 136 10.07 0.97 24.47
N GLN A 137 11.05 0.10 24.69
CA GLN A 137 11.83 0.08 25.92
C GLN A 137 12.56 1.42 26.12
N TYR A 138 13.22 1.93 25.07
CA TYR A 138 13.89 3.23 25.12
C TYR A 138 12.94 4.35 25.53
N VAL A 139 11.76 4.40 24.94
CA VAL A 139 10.74 5.41 25.28
C VAL A 139 10.34 5.30 26.76
N ILE A 140 10.04 4.09 27.26
CA ILE A 140 9.66 3.86 28.65
C ILE A 140 10.76 4.34 29.61
N GLU A 141 12.02 4.03 29.32
CA GLU A 141 13.16 4.48 30.13
C GLU A 141 13.27 6.00 30.17
N LYS A 142 13.13 6.67 29.02
CA LYS A 142 13.17 8.14 28.94
C LYS A 142 12.03 8.81 29.71
N LEU A 143 10.82 8.29 29.61
CA LEU A 143 9.66 8.76 30.38
C LEU A 143 9.91 8.61 31.88
N GLY A 144 10.47 7.49 32.32
CA GLY A 144 10.83 7.24 33.71
C GLY A 144 11.89 8.21 34.20
N TYR A 145 12.98 8.41 33.46
CA TYR A 145 14.03 9.36 33.81
C TYR A 145 13.56 10.81 33.88
N ALA A 146 12.65 11.22 33.02
CA ALA A 146 12.06 12.55 33.01
C ALA A 146 11.00 12.74 34.10
N GLY A 147 10.55 11.68 34.75
CA GLY A 147 9.49 11.72 35.76
C GLY A 147 8.10 11.99 35.19
N VAL A 148 7.82 11.52 33.98
CA VAL A 148 6.48 11.63 33.37
C VAL A 148 5.50 10.73 34.11
N ASP A 149 4.44 11.34 34.65
CA ASP A 149 3.39 10.62 35.38
C ASP A 149 2.22 10.30 34.41
N TYR A 150 2.21 9.08 33.88
CA TYR A 150 1.19 8.61 32.93
C TYR A 150 0.57 7.28 33.37
N SER A 151 -0.65 7.02 32.92
CA SER A 151 -1.36 5.77 33.14
C SER A 151 -1.32 4.87 31.91
N TYR A 152 -1.34 5.47 30.73
CA TYR A 152 -1.46 4.76 29.45
C TYR A 152 -0.37 5.14 28.47
N LEU A 153 0.25 4.13 27.88
CA LEU A 153 1.17 4.26 26.76
C LEU A 153 0.42 3.92 25.48
N GLY A 154 0.08 4.93 24.69
CA GLY A 154 -0.58 4.78 23.39
C GLY A 154 0.46 4.55 22.30
N VAL A 155 0.18 3.59 21.41
CA VAL A 155 0.98 3.30 20.23
C VAL A 155 0.07 3.31 19.01
N ASN A 156 0.34 4.23 18.08
CA ASN A 156 -0.38 4.30 16.82
C ASN A 156 0.11 3.18 15.91
N LEU A 157 -0.83 2.41 15.37
CA LEU A 157 -0.57 1.32 14.43
C LEU A 157 -1.37 1.51 13.15
N TYR A 158 -0.83 0.98 12.06
CA TYR A 158 -1.49 0.93 10.76
C TYR A 158 -1.75 -0.51 10.38
N ALA A 159 -2.91 -0.79 9.75
CA ALA A 159 -3.38 -2.15 9.46
C ALA A 159 -2.50 -2.92 8.46
N ASP A 160 -1.72 -2.21 7.65
CA ASP A 160 -0.79 -2.77 6.67
C ASP A 160 0.50 -3.36 7.27
N ARG A 161 0.71 -3.18 8.59
CA ARG A 161 1.88 -3.73 9.26
C ARG A 161 1.83 -5.25 9.28
N SER A 162 2.80 -5.90 8.65
CA SER A 162 2.94 -7.36 8.68
C SER A 162 3.12 -7.90 10.11
N GLY A 163 2.40 -8.98 10.45
CA GLY A 163 2.52 -9.59 11.78
C GLY A 163 2.00 -8.74 12.94
N ILE A 164 1.07 -7.84 12.68
CA ILE A 164 0.56 -6.83 13.63
C ILE A 164 0.17 -7.41 15.00
N ASN A 165 -0.49 -8.58 15.03
CA ASN A 165 -0.92 -9.21 16.28
C ASN A 165 0.26 -9.67 17.14
N ASP A 166 1.29 -10.26 16.54
CA ASP A 166 2.48 -10.71 17.27
C ASP A 166 3.35 -9.54 17.70
N TYR A 167 3.40 -8.49 16.89
CA TYR A 167 4.03 -7.25 17.26
C TYR A 167 3.37 -6.63 18.50
N VAL A 168 2.04 -6.53 18.54
CA VAL A 168 1.30 -6.00 19.71
C VAL A 168 1.51 -6.87 20.95
N LYS A 169 1.55 -8.19 20.82
CA LYS A 169 1.89 -9.08 21.94
C LYS A 169 3.30 -8.79 22.49
N THR A 170 4.25 -8.53 21.58
CA THR A 170 5.64 -8.18 21.98
C THR A 170 5.67 -6.84 22.70
N LEU A 171 5.02 -5.80 22.15
CA LEU A 171 4.92 -4.49 22.82
C LEU A 171 4.32 -4.60 24.22
N ARG A 172 3.21 -5.32 24.33
CA ARG A 172 2.53 -5.58 25.60
C ARG A 172 3.45 -6.26 26.61
N THR A 173 4.21 -7.27 26.19
CA THR A 173 5.16 -7.95 27.04
C THR A 173 6.24 -7.01 27.54
N THR A 174 6.79 -6.19 26.64
CA THR A 174 7.81 -5.18 26.99
C THR A 174 7.26 -4.13 27.97
N VAL A 175 6.05 -3.61 27.74
CA VAL A 175 5.42 -2.66 28.69
C VAL A 175 5.22 -3.29 30.05
N LYS A 176 4.75 -4.55 30.11
CA LYS A 176 4.57 -5.28 31.36
C LYS A 176 5.89 -5.50 32.13
N GLU A 177 6.98 -5.78 31.42
CA GLU A 177 8.29 -5.99 32.04
C GLU A 177 8.95 -4.69 32.50
N LYS A 178 8.80 -3.59 31.75
CA LYS A 178 9.53 -2.34 31.96
C LYS A 178 8.71 -1.27 32.69
N ALA A 179 7.39 -1.37 32.67
CA ALA A 179 6.46 -0.41 33.27
C ALA A 179 5.17 -1.14 33.73
N ALA A 180 5.30 -2.04 34.68
CA ALA A 180 4.25 -2.98 35.12
C ALA A 180 2.94 -2.31 35.61
N ASP A 181 3.01 -1.05 36.03
CA ASP A 181 1.87 -0.24 36.47
C ASP A 181 1.20 0.55 35.34
N LYS A 182 1.72 0.46 34.11
CA LYS A 182 1.20 1.15 32.93
C LYS A 182 0.43 0.20 32.03
N GLN A 183 -0.49 0.77 31.24
CA GLN A 183 -1.31 0.01 30.30
C GLN A 183 -1.00 0.42 28.87
N LEU A 184 -0.89 -0.56 27.96
CA LEU A 184 -0.72 -0.33 26.54
C LEU A 184 -2.09 -0.05 25.88
N ILE A 185 -2.21 1.03 25.12
CA ILE A 185 -3.33 1.29 24.23
C ILE A 185 -2.82 1.22 22.78
N VAL A 186 -3.43 0.38 21.96
CA VAL A 186 -3.26 0.42 20.50
C VAL A 186 -4.25 1.45 19.95
N SER A 187 -3.78 2.40 19.16
CA SER A 187 -4.59 3.47 18.62
C SER A 187 -4.26 3.74 17.15
N ASN A 188 -5.05 4.59 16.52
CA ASN A 188 -4.95 4.96 15.12
C ASN A 188 -5.03 3.75 14.17
N ILE A 189 -5.81 2.75 14.53
CA ILE A 189 -6.00 1.52 13.78
C ILE A 189 -7.40 1.47 13.19
N LYS A 190 -7.49 1.11 11.94
CA LYS A 190 -8.73 0.86 11.23
C LYS A 190 -8.54 -0.29 10.26
N PHE A 191 -9.54 -1.12 10.10
CA PHE A 191 -9.53 -2.27 9.21
C PHE A 191 -10.62 -2.13 8.16
N PRO A 192 -10.32 -2.44 6.89
CA PRO A 192 -11.35 -2.42 5.85
C PRO A 192 -12.38 -3.52 6.08
N ARG A 193 -13.64 -3.22 5.78
CA ARG A 193 -14.76 -4.14 5.81
C ARG A 193 -14.82 -4.93 4.51
N LYS A 194 -13.76 -5.71 4.24
CA LYS A 194 -13.63 -6.49 3.00
C LYS A 194 -12.75 -7.72 3.18
N ASN A 195 -13.02 -8.73 2.35
CA ASN A 195 -12.20 -9.91 2.18
C ASN A 195 -10.98 -9.62 1.30
N ALA A 196 -10.08 -10.61 1.21
CA ALA A 196 -8.92 -10.55 0.32
C ALA A 196 -9.29 -10.45 -1.18
N ASP A 197 -10.50 -10.89 -1.55
CA ASP A 197 -11.06 -10.81 -2.90
C ASP A 197 -11.86 -9.52 -3.16
N GLU A 198 -11.68 -8.50 -2.32
CA GLU A 198 -12.36 -7.20 -2.39
C GLU A 198 -13.87 -7.23 -2.10
N THR A 199 -14.46 -8.40 -1.79
CA THR A 199 -15.87 -8.46 -1.41
C THR A 199 -16.11 -7.88 -0.03
N ALA A 200 -17.25 -7.19 0.17
CA ALA A 200 -17.61 -6.62 1.46
C ALA A 200 -17.77 -7.72 2.53
N SER A 201 -17.16 -7.54 3.70
CA SER A 201 -17.24 -8.49 4.79
C SER A 201 -17.17 -7.81 6.15
N ASN A 202 -18.30 -7.74 6.82
CA ASN A 202 -18.37 -7.36 8.23
C ASN A 202 -17.63 -8.35 9.13
N GLU A 203 -17.64 -9.64 8.79
CA GLU A 203 -16.95 -10.70 9.53
C GLU A 203 -15.42 -10.49 9.48
N THR A 204 -14.85 -10.25 8.30
CA THR A 204 -13.40 -10.02 8.16
C THR A 204 -12.94 -8.78 8.93
N GLN A 205 -13.71 -7.69 8.92
CA GLN A 205 -13.40 -6.52 9.73
C GLN A 205 -13.50 -6.85 11.22
N ALA A 206 -14.57 -7.54 11.65
CA ALA A 206 -14.76 -7.93 13.04
C ALA A 206 -13.66 -8.88 13.53
N ASP A 207 -13.25 -9.86 12.73
CA ASP A 207 -12.17 -10.78 13.06
C ASP A 207 -10.83 -10.07 13.22
N SER A 208 -10.53 -9.13 12.32
CA SER A 208 -9.31 -8.32 12.41
C SER A 208 -9.26 -7.52 13.70
N ILE A 209 -10.38 -6.88 14.06
CA ILE A 209 -10.51 -6.12 15.30
C ILE A 209 -10.42 -7.06 16.52
N TYR A 210 -11.13 -8.17 16.51
CA TYR A 210 -11.12 -9.15 17.60
C TYR A 210 -9.73 -9.71 17.85
N ASN A 211 -9.03 -10.11 16.80
CA ASN A 211 -7.68 -10.65 16.88
C ASN A 211 -6.68 -9.63 17.45
N LEU A 212 -6.77 -8.37 17.00
CA LEU A 212 -5.90 -7.31 17.52
C LEU A 212 -6.27 -6.94 18.95
N LEU A 213 -7.56 -6.85 19.29
CA LEU A 213 -8.02 -6.62 20.65
C LEU A 213 -7.53 -7.76 21.57
N SER A 214 -7.66 -9.00 21.16
CA SER A 214 -7.16 -10.17 21.90
C SER A 214 -5.64 -10.13 22.07
N ALA A 215 -4.89 -9.65 21.07
CA ALA A 215 -3.45 -9.46 21.17
C ALA A 215 -3.07 -8.35 22.15
N SER A 216 -3.87 -7.28 22.25
CA SER A 216 -3.62 -6.14 23.14
C SER A 216 -4.01 -6.42 24.59
N ILE A 217 -4.94 -7.35 24.83
CA ILE A 217 -5.49 -7.68 26.18
C ILE A 217 -5.03 -9.09 26.56
N SER A 218 -4.26 -9.27 27.63
CA SER A 218 -3.94 -10.63 28.11
C SER A 218 -4.07 -10.83 29.59
N ASP A 219 -4.12 -9.77 30.37
CA ASP A 219 -4.15 -9.82 31.82
C ASP A 219 -4.50 -8.45 32.42
N SER A 220 -4.34 -8.29 33.73
CA SER A 220 -4.69 -7.12 34.50
C SER A 220 -4.06 -5.78 34.06
N ASN A 221 -3.10 -5.80 33.13
CA ASN A 221 -2.38 -4.60 32.66
C ASN A 221 -2.78 -4.17 31.23
N ALA A 222 -3.88 -4.68 30.69
CA ALA A 222 -4.31 -4.33 29.37
C ALA A 222 -5.03 -2.97 29.32
N GLY A 223 -4.56 -2.09 28.43
CA GLY A 223 -5.24 -0.83 28.10
C GLY A 223 -6.36 -1.04 27.07
N GLY A 224 -6.05 -1.69 25.98
CA GLY A 224 -7.00 -2.03 24.93
C GLY A 224 -6.72 -1.38 23.57
N LEU A 225 -7.80 -1.23 22.81
CA LEU A 225 -7.82 -0.72 21.45
C LEU A 225 -8.67 0.54 21.35
N ILE A 226 -8.20 1.56 20.63
CA ILE A 226 -9.00 2.70 20.18
C ILE A 226 -9.03 2.65 18.64
N TYR A 227 -10.22 2.35 18.10
CA TYR A 227 -10.45 2.29 16.66
C TYR A 227 -10.56 3.71 16.08
N ASP A 228 -9.90 3.94 14.95
CA ASP A 228 -9.83 5.25 14.32
C ASP A 228 -10.99 5.47 13.34
N GLU A 229 -11.56 6.68 13.34
CA GLU A 229 -12.63 7.10 12.43
C GLU A 229 -13.83 6.12 12.39
N ALA A 230 -14.19 5.56 13.53
CA ALA A 230 -15.28 4.59 13.66
C ALA A 230 -16.64 5.13 13.15
N GLU A 231 -16.85 6.45 13.29
CA GLU A 231 -18.07 7.18 12.91
C GLU A 231 -18.15 7.55 11.44
N TYR A 232 -17.12 7.25 10.64
CA TYR A 232 -17.08 7.66 9.24
C TYR A 232 -18.17 6.97 8.42
N VAL A 233 -19.11 7.76 7.92
CA VAL A 233 -20.25 7.30 7.12
C VAL A 233 -19.82 7.02 5.69
N GLY A 234 -20.20 5.86 5.15
CA GLY A 234 -19.89 5.47 3.78
C GLY A 234 -18.44 5.04 3.53
N SER A 235 -17.61 5.01 4.58
CA SER A 235 -16.22 4.50 4.48
C SER A 235 -16.17 2.99 4.70
N TRP A 236 -15.33 2.31 3.94
CA TRP A 236 -15.05 0.88 4.15
C TRP A 236 -14.39 0.57 5.50
N ASN A 237 -13.75 1.54 6.11
CA ASN A 237 -13.12 1.39 7.42
C ASN A 237 -14.04 1.77 8.59
N GLY A 238 -15.08 2.59 8.35
CA GLY A 238 -16.05 2.98 9.37
C GLY A 238 -17.06 1.88 9.67
N PHE A 239 -17.86 2.10 10.70
CA PHE A 239 -18.93 1.18 11.11
C PHE A 239 -20.32 1.63 10.67
N PHE A 240 -20.39 2.59 9.77
CA PHE A 240 -21.67 3.11 9.29
C PHE A 240 -21.68 3.16 7.76
N ASN A 241 -22.79 2.70 7.17
CA ASN A 241 -22.98 2.77 5.72
C ASN A 241 -23.29 4.20 5.26
N GLU A 242 -23.49 4.40 3.96
CA GLU A 242 -23.81 5.71 3.36
C GLU A 242 -25.08 6.37 3.93
N GLN A 243 -26.00 5.58 4.47
CA GLN A 243 -27.24 6.04 5.12
C GLN A 243 -27.04 6.31 6.61
N GLY A 244 -25.84 6.11 7.16
CA GLY A 244 -25.54 6.27 8.58
C GLY A 244 -26.05 5.13 9.45
N LEU A 245 -26.40 3.96 8.88
CA LEU A 245 -26.81 2.78 9.62
C LEU A 245 -25.59 1.98 10.08
N ALA A 246 -25.63 1.51 11.34
CA ALA A 246 -24.55 0.73 11.92
C ALA A 246 -24.38 -0.61 11.21
N GLN A 247 -23.13 -0.97 10.94
CA GLN A 247 -22.74 -2.25 10.36
C GLN A 247 -22.56 -3.31 11.45
N THR A 248 -22.80 -4.57 11.11
CA THR A 248 -22.76 -5.68 12.09
C THR A 248 -21.36 -5.89 12.69
N SER A 249 -20.29 -5.50 11.99
CA SER A 249 -18.93 -5.54 12.53
C SER A 249 -18.73 -4.68 13.79
N LEU A 250 -19.55 -3.64 14.01
CA LEU A 250 -19.51 -2.83 15.23
C LEU A 250 -19.80 -3.68 16.49
N ALA A 251 -20.60 -4.74 16.36
CA ALA A 251 -20.95 -5.63 17.47
C ALA A 251 -19.73 -6.36 18.07
N VAL A 252 -18.58 -6.41 17.38
CA VAL A 252 -17.36 -7.07 17.86
C VAL A 252 -16.94 -6.59 19.24
N PHE A 253 -17.10 -5.32 19.56
CA PHE A 253 -16.73 -4.77 20.86
C PHE A 253 -17.59 -5.32 21.99
N GLY A 254 -18.88 -5.49 21.75
CA GLY A 254 -19.80 -6.08 22.71
C GLY A 254 -19.63 -7.60 22.83
N PHE A 255 -19.46 -8.31 21.71
CA PHE A 255 -19.18 -9.74 21.72
C PHE A 255 -17.88 -10.07 22.44
N ALA A 256 -16.83 -9.26 22.26
CA ALA A 256 -15.58 -9.40 23.00
C ALA A 256 -15.76 -9.25 24.53
N GLN A 257 -16.81 -8.56 24.98
CA GLN A 257 -17.21 -8.44 26.39
C GLN A 257 -18.18 -9.55 26.85
N GLY A 258 -18.58 -10.44 25.95
CA GLY A 258 -19.57 -11.48 26.22
C GLY A 258 -21.01 -10.96 26.25
N TRP A 259 -21.28 -9.81 25.66
CA TRP A 259 -22.64 -9.29 25.52
C TRP A 259 -23.39 -10.05 24.44
N ASN A 260 -24.71 -10.26 24.70
CA ASN A 260 -25.60 -10.78 23.67
C ASN A 260 -26.16 -9.59 22.89
N ILE A 261 -25.71 -9.36 21.69
CA ILE A 261 -26.14 -8.29 20.80
C ILE A 261 -26.98 -8.91 19.69
N ASP A 262 -28.20 -8.39 19.52
CA ASP A 262 -29.05 -8.73 18.39
C ASP A 262 -28.53 -8.02 17.13
N ILE A 263 -27.64 -8.68 16.38
CA ILE A 263 -27.07 -8.12 15.17
C ILE A 263 -28.08 -8.04 14.02
N ASP A 264 -29.16 -8.79 14.07
CA ASP A 264 -30.22 -8.72 13.04
C ASP A 264 -30.92 -7.36 13.05
N SER A 265 -30.92 -6.68 14.21
CA SER A 265 -31.44 -5.31 14.32
C SER A 265 -30.55 -4.25 13.64
N TYR A 266 -29.30 -4.59 13.33
CA TYR A 266 -28.30 -3.73 12.65
C TYR A 266 -28.13 -4.11 11.19
N ARG A 267 -28.85 -5.12 10.68
CA ARG A 267 -28.78 -5.48 9.27
C ARG A 267 -29.22 -4.28 8.43
N ASP A 268 -28.29 -3.77 7.67
CA ASP A 268 -28.55 -2.86 6.58
C ASP A 268 -29.43 -3.60 5.54
N PRO A 269 -30.61 -3.10 5.19
CA PRO A 269 -31.37 -3.65 4.07
C PRO A 269 -30.65 -3.51 2.73
N TYR A 270 -29.57 -2.72 2.70
CA TYR A 270 -28.60 -2.59 1.60
C TYR A 270 -27.25 -3.22 1.94
N GLU A 271 -27.10 -3.86 3.12
CA GLU A 271 -25.99 -4.78 3.30
C GLU A 271 -26.04 -5.65 2.06
N TYR A 272 -25.01 -5.58 1.25
CA TYR A 272 -24.86 -6.34 0.03
C TYR A 272 -25.36 -7.73 0.33
N GLY A 273 -26.62 -7.99 0.01
CA GLY A 273 -27.50 -8.98 0.60
C GLY A 273 -26.81 -10.30 0.80
N ASP A 274 -27.35 -11.43 1.08
CA ASP A 274 -26.62 -12.70 1.19
C ASP A 274 -25.59 -12.97 0.05
N ASP A 275 -25.14 -11.88 -0.61
CA ASP A 275 -24.00 -11.72 -1.51
C ASP A 275 -22.69 -11.84 -0.74
N THR A 276 -22.59 -12.96 -0.10
CA THR A 276 -21.33 -13.49 0.35
C THR A 276 -20.55 -13.95 -0.87
N GLY A 277 -19.88 -12.99 -1.52
CA GLY A 277 -19.05 -13.27 -2.67
C GLY A 277 -19.74 -13.00 -4.01
N LEU A 278 -18.92 -13.01 -5.04
CA LEU A 278 -19.31 -12.92 -6.44
C LEU A 278 -20.57 -13.76 -6.69
N LYS A 279 -21.70 -13.12 -7.04
CA LYS A 279 -22.80 -13.87 -7.64
C LYS A 279 -22.21 -14.65 -8.78
N GLU A 280 -22.36 -15.98 -8.75
CA GLU A 280 -22.11 -16.79 -9.94
C GLU A 280 -22.91 -16.17 -11.10
N LYS A 281 -22.24 -15.29 -11.86
CA LYS A 281 -22.77 -14.89 -13.15
C LYS A 281 -22.30 -15.93 -14.13
N ASN A 282 -23.23 -16.63 -14.73
CA ASN A 282 -22.92 -17.47 -15.85
C ASN A 282 -22.30 -16.59 -16.94
N VAL A 283 -21.01 -16.77 -17.19
CA VAL A 283 -20.32 -16.15 -18.32
C VAL A 283 -20.38 -17.07 -19.53
N THR A 284 -20.55 -16.49 -20.70
CA THR A 284 -20.49 -17.23 -21.95
C THR A 284 -19.09 -17.13 -22.51
N ILE A 285 -18.40 -18.26 -22.61
CA ILE A 285 -17.06 -18.35 -23.20
C ILE A 285 -17.15 -19.06 -24.52
N ASN A 286 -16.86 -18.36 -25.63
CA ASN A 286 -16.82 -18.95 -26.95
C ASN A 286 -15.44 -19.56 -27.22
N LYS A 287 -15.41 -20.74 -27.80
CA LYS A 287 -14.15 -21.36 -28.19
C LYS A 287 -13.44 -20.50 -29.25
N ILE A 288 -12.21 -20.09 -28.93
CA ILE A 288 -11.34 -19.39 -29.90
C ILE A 288 -10.82 -20.41 -30.91
N SER A 289 -11.15 -20.20 -32.18
CA SER A 289 -10.59 -21.00 -33.28
C SER A 289 -9.09 -20.71 -33.41
N ASN A 290 -8.30 -21.75 -33.67
CA ASN A 290 -6.84 -21.68 -33.83
C ASN A 290 -6.02 -21.42 -32.55
N MET A 291 -6.63 -21.45 -31.39
CA MET A 291 -5.87 -21.50 -30.15
C MET A 291 -5.18 -22.86 -30.03
N SER A 292 -3.86 -22.87 -29.86
CA SER A 292 -3.05 -24.08 -29.63
C SER A 292 -2.60 -24.17 -28.17
N GLU A 293 -2.07 -25.32 -27.79
CA GLU A 293 -1.47 -25.48 -26.46
C GLU A 293 -0.27 -24.53 -26.24
N SER A 294 0.43 -24.17 -27.31
CA SER A 294 1.56 -23.23 -27.28
C SER A 294 1.13 -21.76 -27.27
N THR A 295 -0.16 -21.44 -27.51
CA THR A 295 -0.65 -20.05 -27.36
C THR A 295 -0.46 -19.61 -25.93
N ILE A 296 0.21 -18.47 -25.73
CA ILE A 296 0.48 -17.91 -24.40
C ILE A 296 -0.85 -17.45 -23.79
N ARG A 297 -1.15 -17.95 -22.61
CA ARG A 297 -2.24 -17.52 -21.74
C ARG A 297 -1.60 -17.19 -20.40
N GLY A 298 -1.24 -15.92 -20.26
CA GLY A 298 -0.43 -15.43 -19.13
C GLY A 298 -1.21 -14.56 -18.17
N VAL A 299 -0.74 -14.51 -16.96
CA VAL A 299 -1.20 -13.57 -15.93
C VAL A 299 -0.01 -12.95 -15.20
N ASP A 300 -0.12 -11.66 -14.83
CA ASP A 300 0.86 -10.99 -13.96
C ASP A 300 0.50 -11.24 -12.50
N VAL A 301 1.45 -11.73 -11.72
CA VAL A 301 1.27 -12.05 -10.30
C VAL A 301 2.41 -11.47 -9.45
N GLY A 302 3.00 -10.36 -9.86
CA GLY A 302 4.14 -9.74 -9.18
C GLY A 302 3.91 -9.48 -7.69
N SER A 303 2.66 -9.29 -7.27
CA SER A 303 2.30 -9.04 -5.86
C SER A 303 2.04 -10.31 -5.03
N TYR A 304 2.11 -11.51 -5.62
CA TYR A 304 1.72 -12.77 -4.97
C TYR A 304 2.44 -13.03 -3.65
N VAL A 305 3.76 -12.80 -3.58
CA VAL A 305 4.54 -13.03 -2.34
C VAL A 305 4.15 -12.05 -1.24
N ALA A 306 3.93 -10.78 -1.59
CA ALA A 306 3.49 -9.77 -0.63
C ALA A 306 2.10 -10.10 -0.07
N LEU A 307 1.16 -10.51 -0.93
CA LEU A 307 -0.18 -10.90 -0.53
C LEU A 307 -0.18 -12.14 0.37
N THR A 308 0.59 -13.19 0.03
CA THR A 308 0.68 -14.39 0.86
C THR A 308 1.36 -14.13 2.20
N ASN A 309 2.36 -13.25 2.25
CA ASN A 309 2.96 -12.81 3.51
C ASN A 309 1.97 -12.03 4.38
N ALA A 310 1.03 -11.30 3.78
CA ALA A 310 -0.06 -10.63 4.46
C ALA A 310 -1.20 -11.59 4.89
N GLY A 311 -1.07 -12.89 4.58
CA GLY A 311 -2.04 -13.91 5.00
C GLY A 311 -3.16 -14.19 4.00
N VAL A 312 -3.10 -13.61 2.79
CA VAL A 312 -4.07 -13.90 1.72
C VAL A 312 -4.01 -15.37 1.34
N LYS A 313 -5.18 -15.99 1.24
CA LYS A 313 -5.37 -17.37 0.84
C LYS A 313 -6.18 -17.43 -0.44
N TYR A 314 -5.91 -18.45 -1.24
CA TYR A 314 -6.60 -18.66 -2.50
C TYR A 314 -7.40 -19.96 -2.45
N TYR A 315 -8.57 -19.97 -3.07
CA TYR A 315 -9.50 -21.09 -3.05
C TYR A 315 -9.89 -21.47 -4.47
N ASP A 316 -10.07 -22.77 -4.71
CA ASP A 316 -10.63 -23.26 -5.96
C ASP A 316 -12.17 -23.13 -5.96
N TYR A 317 -12.81 -23.54 -7.08
CA TYR A 317 -14.27 -23.45 -7.24
C TYR A 317 -15.06 -24.30 -6.23
N ASP A 318 -14.43 -25.26 -5.57
CA ASP A 318 -15.02 -26.07 -4.50
C ASP A 318 -14.83 -25.45 -3.10
N GLY A 319 -14.28 -24.23 -3.03
CA GLY A 319 -13.98 -23.55 -1.79
C GLY A 319 -12.81 -24.16 -1.01
N LYS A 320 -11.97 -24.98 -1.68
CA LYS A 320 -10.81 -25.61 -1.05
C LYS A 320 -9.58 -24.72 -1.23
N GLU A 321 -8.89 -24.43 -0.12
CA GLU A 321 -7.62 -23.69 -0.14
C GLU A 321 -6.58 -24.43 -1.01
N GLN A 322 -6.05 -23.73 -2.00
CA GLN A 322 -5.04 -24.20 -2.94
C GLN A 322 -3.98 -23.12 -3.19
N PRO A 323 -2.75 -23.49 -3.54
CA PRO A 323 -1.77 -22.54 -4.04
C PRO A 323 -2.28 -21.84 -5.31
N LEU A 324 -2.10 -20.52 -5.40
CA LEU A 324 -2.54 -19.72 -6.56
C LEU A 324 -2.04 -20.32 -7.88
N MET A 325 -0.77 -20.70 -7.96
CA MET A 325 -0.18 -21.26 -9.19
C MET A 325 -0.87 -22.54 -9.65
N LYS A 326 -1.38 -23.35 -8.70
CA LYS A 326 -2.16 -24.55 -9.03
C LYS A 326 -3.51 -24.16 -9.60
N ILE A 327 -4.21 -23.23 -8.98
CA ILE A 327 -5.51 -22.74 -9.47
C ILE A 327 -5.38 -22.18 -10.87
N LEU A 328 -4.39 -21.32 -11.11
CA LEU A 328 -4.13 -20.75 -12.45
C LEU A 328 -3.85 -21.84 -13.49
N LYS A 329 -3.00 -22.80 -13.16
CA LYS A 329 -2.68 -23.92 -14.06
C LYS A 329 -3.90 -24.78 -14.39
N ASP A 330 -4.69 -25.12 -13.39
CA ASP A 330 -5.91 -25.93 -13.58
C ASP A 330 -6.94 -25.21 -14.47
N ASN A 331 -6.88 -23.87 -14.53
CA ASN A 331 -7.70 -23.02 -15.38
C ASN A 331 -7.04 -22.65 -16.73
N GLY A 332 -5.97 -23.35 -17.12
CA GLY A 332 -5.40 -23.24 -18.46
C GLY A 332 -4.32 -22.17 -18.62
N VAL A 333 -3.94 -21.46 -17.57
CA VAL A 333 -2.79 -20.54 -17.59
C VAL A 333 -1.50 -21.34 -17.82
N ASN A 334 -0.66 -20.87 -18.74
CA ASN A 334 0.61 -21.51 -19.08
C ASN A 334 1.82 -20.60 -18.97
N TYR A 335 1.61 -19.33 -18.66
CA TYR A 335 2.66 -18.34 -18.45
C TYR A 335 2.38 -17.46 -17.23
N ILE A 336 3.44 -17.14 -16.48
CA ILE A 336 3.41 -16.19 -15.38
C ILE A 336 4.34 -15.04 -15.70
N ARG A 337 3.81 -13.81 -15.77
CA ARG A 337 4.61 -12.59 -15.84
C ARG A 337 4.94 -12.12 -14.43
N LEU A 338 6.17 -11.72 -14.22
CA LEU A 338 6.63 -11.15 -12.95
C LEU A 338 7.60 -10.01 -13.20
N ARG A 339 7.40 -8.93 -12.45
CA ARG A 339 8.22 -7.73 -12.52
C ARG A 339 9.48 -7.90 -11.67
N ILE A 340 10.58 -7.30 -12.14
CA ILE A 340 11.84 -7.20 -11.39
C ILE A 340 12.25 -5.73 -11.30
N TRP A 341 12.32 -5.24 -10.07
CA TRP A 341 12.86 -3.93 -9.73
C TRP A 341 14.27 -4.09 -9.17
N ASN A 342 15.10 -3.05 -9.33
CA ASN A 342 16.49 -3.13 -8.91
C ASN A 342 16.63 -3.18 -7.38
N ASP A 343 16.03 -2.21 -6.68
CA ASP A 343 16.04 -2.13 -5.22
C ASP A 343 14.80 -1.35 -4.72
N PRO A 344 13.65 -2.02 -4.48
CA PRO A 344 12.40 -1.38 -4.12
C PRO A 344 12.31 -0.95 -2.66
N TYR A 345 13.41 -0.52 -2.07
CA TYR A 345 13.48 -0.06 -0.69
C TYR A 345 14.08 1.34 -0.59
N ASN A 346 13.61 2.12 0.40
CA ASN A 346 14.21 3.41 0.72
C ASN A 346 15.53 3.24 1.52
N GLU A 347 16.17 4.36 1.89
CA GLU A 347 17.43 4.35 2.65
C GLU A 347 17.30 3.72 4.06
N LYS A 348 16.09 3.61 4.59
CA LYS A 348 15.79 2.98 5.88
C LYS A 348 15.47 1.49 5.75
N GLY A 349 15.45 0.94 4.53
CA GLY A 349 15.05 -0.44 4.25
C GLY A 349 13.54 -0.67 4.25
N GLU A 350 12.73 0.41 4.24
CA GLU A 350 11.28 0.31 4.11
C GLU A 350 10.91 0.13 2.63
N THR A 351 9.95 -0.77 2.37
CA THR A 351 9.51 -1.05 1.00
C THR A 351 8.74 0.11 0.38
N TYR A 352 8.86 0.26 -0.94
CA TYR A 352 7.97 1.16 -1.71
C TYR A 352 6.58 0.54 -1.96
N GLY A 353 6.36 -0.71 -1.59
CA GLY A 353 5.11 -1.43 -1.83
C GLY A 353 4.98 -1.97 -3.27
N GLY A 354 3.74 -2.09 -3.74
CA GLY A 354 3.46 -2.57 -5.10
C GLY A 354 3.87 -4.04 -5.35
N GLY A 355 3.92 -4.86 -4.28
CA GLY A 355 4.29 -6.28 -4.34
C GLY A 355 5.77 -6.56 -4.10
N ASP A 356 6.58 -5.54 -3.81
CA ASP A 356 8.01 -5.70 -3.50
C ASP A 356 8.72 -6.58 -4.54
N SER A 357 8.66 -6.17 -5.80
CA SER A 357 9.10 -6.97 -6.96
C SER A 357 10.63 -7.15 -7.02
N THR A 358 11.20 -7.73 -5.95
CA THR A 358 12.62 -8.08 -5.85
C THR A 358 12.96 -9.33 -6.65
N VAL A 359 14.23 -9.52 -6.94
CA VAL A 359 14.76 -10.77 -7.54
C VAL A 359 14.37 -11.99 -6.69
N ASP A 360 14.45 -11.88 -5.36
CA ASP A 360 14.14 -13.00 -4.44
C ASP A 360 12.66 -13.36 -4.45
N ASN A 361 11.76 -12.38 -4.50
CA ASN A 361 10.33 -12.62 -4.64
C ASN A 361 10.00 -13.20 -6.02
N GLY A 362 10.62 -12.67 -7.08
CA GLY A 362 10.51 -13.25 -8.42
C GLY A 362 10.96 -14.71 -8.48
N LEU A 363 12.06 -15.08 -7.80
CA LEU A 363 12.53 -16.45 -7.70
C LEU A 363 11.53 -17.38 -7.00
N LYS A 364 10.89 -16.91 -5.92
CA LYS A 364 9.85 -17.69 -5.22
C LYS A 364 8.67 -17.99 -6.15
N ILE A 365 8.15 -16.95 -6.81
CA ILE A 365 7.05 -17.06 -7.77
C ILE A 365 7.44 -17.99 -8.93
N GLY A 366 8.60 -17.75 -9.54
CA GLY A 366 9.08 -18.51 -10.70
C GLY A 366 9.27 -20.01 -10.41
N LYS A 367 9.81 -20.36 -9.24
CA LYS A 367 9.92 -21.76 -8.80
C LYS A 367 8.56 -22.42 -8.66
N GLU A 368 7.61 -21.72 -8.07
CA GLU A 368 6.27 -22.28 -7.88
C GLU A 368 5.54 -22.42 -9.22
N ALA A 369 5.61 -21.43 -10.11
CA ALA A 369 5.06 -21.52 -11.46
C ALA A 369 5.64 -22.72 -12.24
N THR A 370 6.95 -22.88 -12.22
CA THR A 370 7.65 -23.99 -12.87
C THR A 370 7.24 -25.36 -12.31
N LYS A 371 7.07 -25.46 -10.97
CA LYS A 371 6.56 -26.68 -10.31
C LYS A 371 5.23 -27.15 -10.89
N TYR A 372 4.37 -26.23 -11.29
CA TYR A 372 3.07 -26.53 -11.91
C TYR A 372 3.13 -26.54 -13.46
N GLY A 373 4.32 -26.50 -14.06
CA GLY A 373 4.52 -26.62 -15.52
C GLY A 373 4.09 -25.38 -16.29
N MET A 374 4.20 -24.21 -15.67
CA MET A 374 4.03 -22.92 -16.33
C MET A 374 5.40 -22.29 -16.60
N LYS A 375 5.53 -21.63 -17.76
CA LYS A 375 6.70 -20.81 -18.08
C LYS A 375 6.62 -19.46 -17.43
N VAL A 376 7.77 -18.81 -17.31
CA VAL A 376 7.91 -17.49 -16.70
C VAL A 376 8.34 -16.46 -17.74
N LEU A 377 7.71 -15.29 -17.71
CA LEU A 377 8.18 -14.07 -18.34
C LEU A 377 8.76 -13.18 -17.24
N VAL A 378 10.05 -12.86 -17.36
CA VAL A 378 10.74 -11.96 -16.43
C VAL A 378 10.74 -10.56 -17.03
N ASP A 379 10.11 -9.61 -16.36
CA ASP A 379 9.97 -8.22 -16.79
C ASP A 379 10.92 -7.31 -16.01
N PHE A 380 11.94 -6.79 -16.67
CA PHE A 380 12.91 -5.85 -16.10
C PHE A 380 12.46 -4.41 -16.29
N HIS A 381 12.15 -3.73 -15.19
CA HIS A 381 11.80 -2.31 -15.21
C HIS A 381 13.05 -1.40 -15.33
N TYR A 382 14.23 -1.88 -14.92
CA TYR A 382 15.47 -1.07 -14.79
C TYR A 382 15.22 0.21 -13.99
N SER A 383 14.47 0.06 -12.93
CA SER A 383 14.10 1.09 -11.96
C SER A 383 13.96 0.44 -10.58
N ASP A 384 13.98 1.23 -9.51
CA ASP A 384 13.75 0.74 -8.16
C ASP A 384 12.26 0.56 -7.84
N PHE A 385 11.38 1.09 -8.70
CA PHE A 385 9.94 1.00 -8.57
C PHE A 385 9.30 0.97 -9.97
N TRP A 386 8.01 1.26 -10.09
CA TRP A 386 7.31 1.28 -11.37
C TRP A 386 8.02 2.14 -12.41
N ALA A 387 8.31 1.54 -13.57
CA ALA A 387 8.65 2.23 -14.79
C ALA A 387 7.43 2.19 -15.73
N ASP A 388 7.01 3.34 -16.23
CA ASP A 388 5.84 3.50 -17.09
C ASP A 388 6.04 4.72 -18.02
N PRO A 389 5.11 5.02 -18.95
CA PRO A 389 5.25 6.16 -19.85
C PRO A 389 5.31 7.53 -19.15
N ALA A 390 4.89 7.63 -17.89
CA ALA A 390 4.98 8.86 -17.12
C ALA A 390 6.33 9.01 -16.39
N LYS A 391 7.03 7.89 -16.14
CA LYS A 391 8.29 7.88 -15.39
C LYS A 391 9.18 6.69 -15.76
N GLN A 392 10.46 6.97 -15.99
CA GLN A 392 11.52 6.00 -16.26
C GLN A 392 12.71 6.37 -15.36
N ILE A 393 12.52 6.17 -14.04
CA ILE A 393 13.46 6.65 -13.02
C ILE A 393 14.66 5.70 -12.95
N LEU A 394 15.84 6.28 -13.02
CA LEU A 394 17.10 5.55 -12.91
C LEU A 394 17.25 4.93 -11.50
N PRO A 395 17.63 3.65 -11.38
CA PRO A 395 17.93 3.04 -10.07
C PRO A 395 18.94 3.84 -9.25
N LYS A 396 18.74 3.89 -7.94
CA LYS A 396 19.66 4.57 -6.99
C LYS A 396 21.12 4.15 -7.20
N ALA A 397 21.34 2.86 -7.36
CA ALA A 397 22.67 2.29 -7.52
C ALA A 397 23.40 2.77 -8.79
N TRP A 398 22.64 3.21 -9.82
CA TRP A 398 23.18 3.61 -11.12
C TRP A 398 23.27 5.12 -11.33
N GLN A 399 22.80 5.92 -10.37
CA GLN A 399 22.77 7.39 -10.43
C GLN A 399 24.13 8.01 -10.76
N LYS A 400 25.21 7.44 -10.21
CA LYS A 400 26.59 7.89 -10.46
C LYS A 400 27.03 7.72 -11.92
N ASP A 401 26.43 6.80 -12.65
CA ASP A 401 26.77 6.42 -14.02
C ASP A 401 25.80 7.05 -15.05
N ALA A 402 24.85 7.87 -14.61
CA ALA A 402 23.75 8.42 -15.42
C ALA A 402 24.20 9.12 -16.73
N ASN A 403 25.40 9.70 -16.73
CA ASN A 403 25.96 10.43 -17.88
C ASN A 403 27.02 9.62 -18.66
N ASP A 404 27.20 8.34 -18.34
CA ASP A 404 28.12 7.43 -18.98
C ASP A 404 27.39 6.26 -19.63
N PRO A 405 27.06 6.34 -20.93
CA PRO A 405 26.32 5.28 -21.61
C PRO A 405 27.02 3.92 -21.62
N ASP A 406 28.35 3.89 -21.54
CA ASP A 406 29.10 2.62 -21.51
C ASP A 406 28.89 1.93 -20.17
N LYS A 407 29.00 2.69 -19.07
CA LYS A 407 28.72 2.18 -17.73
C LYS A 407 27.24 1.78 -17.56
N MET A 408 26.33 2.53 -18.13
CA MET A 408 24.90 2.16 -18.11
C MET A 408 24.65 0.86 -18.86
N CYS A 409 25.28 0.63 -20.01
CA CYS A 409 25.21 -0.67 -20.70
C CYS A 409 25.76 -1.81 -19.84
N GLU A 410 26.90 -1.60 -19.15
CA GLU A 410 27.44 -2.58 -18.20
C GLU A 410 26.43 -2.86 -17.07
N ASN A 411 25.88 -1.84 -16.44
CA ASN A 411 24.92 -1.98 -15.35
C ASN A 411 23.65 -2.77 -15.78
N ILE A 412 23.07 -2.46 -16.95
CA ILE A 412 21.91 -3.16 -17.50
C ILE A 412 22.26 -4.61 -17.82
N HIS A 413 23.38 -4.84 -18.51
CA HIS A 413 23.85 -6.17 -18.85
C HIS A 413 24.06 -7.04 -17.60
N ASP A 414 24.83 -6.53 -16.64
CA ASP A 414 25.24 -7.31 -15.47
C ASP A 414 24.03 -7.60 -14.55
N PHE A 415 23.15 -6.60 -14.32
CA PHE A 415 21.92 -6.83 -13.54
C PHE A 415 21.01 -7.88 -14.19
N THR A 416 20.83 -7.79 -15.51
CA THR A 416 20.04 -8.77 -16.27
C THR A 416 20.68 -10.15 -16.19
N LYS A 417 21.97 -10.24 -16.46
CA LYS A 417 22.75 -11.48 -16.44
C LYS A 417 22.71 -12.15 -15.06
N ASP A 418 23.04 -11.41 -14.01
CA ASP A 418 23.09 -11.95 -12.64
C ASP A 418 21.71 -12.42 -12.17
N THR A 419 20.66 -11.67 -12.51
CA THR A 419 19.29 -12.06 -12.20
C THR A 419 18.91 -13.34 -12.93
N LEU A 420 19.09 -13.40 -14.25
CA LEU A 420 18.74 -14.57 -15.05
C LEU A 420 19.60 -15.79 -14.69
N GLN A 421 20.86 -15.62 -14.29
CA GLN A 421 21.67 -16.70 -13.77
C GLN A 421 21.05 -17.30 -12.50
N LYS A 422 20.59 -16.47 -11.57
CA LYS A 422 19.89 -16.95 -10.37
C LYS A 422 18.61 -17.71 -10.71
N PHE A 423 17.82 -17.25 -11.70
CA PHE A 423 16.63 -17.96 -12.16
C PHE A 423 16.97 -19.32 -12.77
N LYS A 424 18.00 -19.36 -13.63
CA LYS A 424 18.53 -20.59 -14.24
C LYS A 424 19.00 -21.59 -13.19
N ASP A 425 19.84 -21.14 -12.25
CA ASP A 425 20.39 -21.98 -11.17
C ASP A 425 19.29 -22.50 -10.23
N ALA A 426 18.23 -21.73 -10.09
CA ALA A 426 17.04 -22.12 -9.32
C ALA A 426 16.11 -23.09 -10.07
N GLY A 427 16.39 -23.40 -11.35
CA GLY A 427 15.59 -24.30 -12.18
C GLY A 427 14.28 -23.71 -12.64
N VAL A 428 14.16 -22.39 -12.71
CA VAL A 428 12.95 -21.70 -13.22
C VAL A 428 12.88 -21.81 -14.73
N ASP A 429 11.74 -22.24 -15.27
CA ASP A 429 11.49 -22.33 -16.73
C ASP A 429 11.15 -20.95 -17.32
N VAL A 430 12.19 -20.14 -17.53
CA VAL A 430 12.04 -18.81 -18.15
C VAL A 430 11.90 -18.96 -19.65
N GLY A 431 10.72 -18.67 -20.18
CA GLY A 431 10.43 -18.76 -21.62
C GLY A 431 10.53 -17.42 -22.35
N MET A 432 10.48 -16.30 -21.61
CA MET A 432 10.53 -14.95 -22.19
C MET A 432 11.14 -13.97 -21.19
N VAL A 433 11.85 -12.97 -21.71
CA VAL A 433 12.41 -11.87 -20.92
C VAL A 433 12.03 -10.55 -21.56
N GLN A 434 11.44 -9.67 -20.79
CA GLN A 434 11.10 -8.32 -21.19
C GLN A 434 12.21 -7.36 -20.77
N VAL A 435 12.78 -6.67 -21.75
CA VAL A 435 13.88 -5.70 -21.57
C VAL A 435 13.31 -4.29 -21.57
N GLY A 436 13.01 -3.76 -20.39
CA GLY A 436 12.33 -2.50 -20.17
C GLY A 436 10.80 -2.62 -20.17
N ASN A 437 10.12 -1.83 -19.35
CA ASN A 437 8.67 -1.77 -19.28
C ASN A 437 8.13 -0.47 -19.86
N GLU A 438 7.17 -0.58 -20.80
CA GLU A 438 6.48 0.53 -21.46
C GLU A 438 7.41 1.66 -21.92
N ILE A 439 8.41 1.29 -22.71
CA ILE A 439 9.54 2.15 -23.08
C ILE A 439 9.24 3.18 -24.17
N THR A 440 7.97 3.45 -24.48
CA THR A 440 7.55 4.40 -25.52
C THR A 440 8.17 5.78 -25.36
N LYS A 441 8.36 6.23 -24.13
CA LYS A 441 8.96 7.56 -23.82
C LYS A 441 10.38 7.48 -23.30
N GLY A 442 11.02 6.31 -23.38
CA GLY A 442 12.40 6.08 -22.96
C GLY A 442 12.56 4.96 -21.94
N MET A 443 13.75 4.81 -21.37
CA MET A 443 14.11 3.76 -20.44
C MET A 443 15.30 4.19 -19.55
N ALA A 444 15.38 3.68 -18.34
CA ALA A 444 16.55 3.78 -17.46
C ALA A 444 17.12 5.21 -17.36
N GLY A 445 16.29 6.17 -17.03
CA GLY A 445 16.70 7.57 -16.83
C GLY A 445 16.67 8.45 -18.09
N ILE A 446 16.70 7.86 -19.30
CA ILE A 446 16.47 8.61 -20.54
C ILE A 446 14.96 8.64 -20.79
N HIS A 447 14.36 9.80 -20.56
CA HIS A 447 12.90 9.92 -20.58
C HIS A 447 12.46 11.29 -21.07
N ASN A 448 11.47 11.33 -21.96
CA ASN A 448 10.83 12.57 -22.39
C ASN A 448 9.31 12.44 -22.35
N LYS A 449 8.67 13.23 -21.48
CA LYS A 449 7.21 13.26 -21.31
C LYS A 449 6.48 13.97 -22.46
N ASP A 450 7.17 14.83 -23.21
CA ASP A 450 6.58 15.57 -24.33
C ASP A 450 6.34 14.63 -25.53
N SER A 451 5.07 14.36 -25.81
CA SER A 451 4.66 13.51 -26.93
C SER A 451 5.11 14.05 -28.31
N ASN A 452 5.31 15.36 -28.44
CA ASN A 452 5.79 15.97 -29.68
C ASN A 452 7.29 15.82 -29.88
N ASN A 453 8.04 15.57 -28.80
CA ASN A 453 9.49 15.49 -28.78
C ASN A 453 9.99 14.11 -28.31
N SER A 454 9.47 13.06 -28.94
CA SER A 454 9.80 11.66 -28.59
C SER A 454 11.29 11.41 -28.63
N VAL A 455 11.83 10.68 -27.64
CA VAL A 455 13.21 10.21 -27.59
C VAL A 455 13.58 9.43 -28.85
N TRP A 456 12.63 8.71 -29.46
CA TRP A 456 12.82 7.89 -30.66
C TRP A 456 12.89 8.70 -31.96
N LYS A 457 12.60 10.01 -31.93
CA LYS A 457 12.84 10.95 -33.04
C LYS A 457 14.22 11.58 -33.01
N ASN A 458 14.89 11.53 -31.87
CA ASN A 458 16.18 12.16 -31.66
C ASN A 458 17.30 11.09 -31.69
N GLU A 459 18.09 11.10 -32.78
CA GLU A 459 19.14 10.10 -33.00
C GLU A 459 20.18 10.06 -31.86
N SER A 460 20.51 11.18 -31.26
CA SER A 460 21.44 11.21 -30.13
C SER A 460 20.88 10.51 -28.86
N GLN A 461 19.56 10.42 -28.74
CA GLN A 461 18.89 9.74 -27.64
C GLN A 461 18.60 8.27 -27.98
N TYR A 462 17.97 8.00 -29.13
CA TYR A 462 17.64 6.61 -29.45
C TYR A 462 18.88 5.74 -29.69
N SER A 463 19.96 6.28 -30.22
CA SER A 463 21.20 5.50 -30.36
C SER A 463 21.78 5.03 -29.02
N VAL A 464 21.55 5.78 -27.95
CA VAL A 464 21.91 5.34 -26.59
C VAL A 464 20.92 4.31 -26.07
N LEU A 465 19.61 4.55 -26.26
CA LEU A 465 18.57 3.59 -25.87
C LEU A 465 18.72 2.24 -26.57
N ASP A 466 19.04 2.24 -27.88
CA ASP A 466 19.31 1.02 -28.65
C ASP A 466 20.46 0.20 -28.05
N ARG A 467 21.50 0.89 -27.55
CA ARG A 467 22.62 0.26 -26.85
C ARG A 467 22.17 -0.36 -25.52
N TYR A 468 21.30 0.32 -24.77
CA TYR A 468 20.74 -0.20 -23.51
C TYR A 468 19.90 -1.45 -23.77
N LEU A 469 19.03 -1.42 -24.78
CA LEU A 469 18.23 -2.57 -25.20
C LEU A 469 19.11 -3.74 -25.61
N ASN A 470 20.15 -3.47 -26.44
CA ASN A 470 21.10 -4.50 -26.85
C ASN A 470 21.90 -5.07 -25.68
N ALA A 471 22.24 -4.26 -24.67
CA ALA A 471 22.93 -4.74 -23.48
C ALA A 471 22.07 -5.73 -22.68
N GLY A 472 20.78 -5.43 -22.49
CA GLY A 472 19.83 -6.34 -21.87
C GLY A 472 19.63 -7.62 -22.68
N SER A 473 19.36 -7.48 -23.99
CA SER A 473 19.19 -8.62 -24.90
C SER A 473 20.40 -9.55 -24.94
N LYS A 474 21.58 -8.98 -24.99
CA LYS A 474 22.84 -9.74 -24.96
C LYS A 474 22.95 -10.60 -23.69
N ALA A 475 22.61 -10.04 -22.53
CA ALA A 475 22.63 -10.79 -21.27
C ALA A 475 21.62 -11.95 -21.30
N VAL A 476 20.44 -11.74 -21.89
CA VAL A 476 19.44 -12.82 -22.08
C VAL A 476 20.02 -13.93 -22.94
N ARG A 477 20.59 -13.60 -24.13
CA ARG A 477 21.17 -14.59 -25.03
C ARG A 477 22.33 -15.37 -24.41
N GLU A 478 23.13 -14.71 -23.54
CA GLU A 478 24.24 -15.37 -22.85
C GLU A 478 23.78 -16.42 -21.84
N ILE A 479 22.68 -16.16 -21.11
CA ILE A 479 22.24 -17.02 -20.00
C ILE A 479 21.14 -17.98 -20.42
N LEU A 480 20.16 -17.49 -21.21
CA LEU A 480 18.97 -18.20 -21.64
C LEU A 480 18.79 -18.08 -23.16
N PRO A 481 19.65 -18.73 -23.97
CA PRO A 481 19.63 -18.55 -25.44
C PRO A 481 18.31 -18.95 -26.11
N ASP A 482 17.52 -19.82 -25.47
CA ASP A 482 16.24 -20.29 -25.98
C ASP A 482 15.05 -19.42 -25.53
N ALA A 483 15.24 -18.49 -24.61
CA ALA A 483 14.21 -17.57 -24.17
C ALA A 483 13.97 -16.47 -25.19
N LEU A 484 12.70 -16.11 -25.40
CA LEU A 484 12.34 -15.00 -26.26
C LEU A 484 12.68 -13.66 -25.57
N VAL A 485 13.22 -12.72 -26.34
CA VAL A 485 13.42 -11.33 -25.90
C VAL A 485 12.25 -10.50 -26.39
N THR A 486 11.56 -9.80 -25.48
CA THR A 486 10.49 -8.88 -25.83
C THR A 486 10.81 -7.45 -25.45
N LEU A 487 10.39 -6.52 -26.32
CA LEU A 487 10.40 -5.08 -26.05
C LEU A 487 8.98 -4.59 -25.94
N HIS A 488 8.66 -3.84 -24.90
CA HIS A 488 7.30 -3.50 -24.53
C HIS A 488 7.02 -2.01 -24.69
N ILE A 489 6.01 -1.70 -25.51
CA ILE A 489 5.53 -0.36 -25.82
C ILE A 489 4.06 -0.28 -25.38
N GLU A 490 3.65 0.85 -24.77
CA GLU A 490 2.25 1.09 -24.41
C GLU A 490 1.45 1.70 -25.57
N THR A 491 0.12 1.69 -25.46
CA THR A 491 -0.84 2.33 -26.39
C THR A 491 -0.66 1.91 -27.85
N PRO A 492 -1.40 0.93 -28.35
CA PRO A 492 -1.22 0.38 -29.69
C PRO A 492 -1.54 1.41 -30.78
N ASN A 493 -0.50 2.14 -31.23
CA ASN A 493 -0.58 3.12 -32.30
C ASN A 493 0.45 2.78 -33.38
N ARG A 494 -0.04 2.36 -34.57
CA ARG A 494 0.81 1.89 -35.66
C ARG A 494 1.90 2.89 -36.06
N GLN A 495 1.60 4.20 -36.07
CA GLN A 495 2.57 5.21 -36.48
C GLN A 495 3.69 5.36 -35.45
N ILE A 496 3.34 5.38 -34.16
CA ILE A 496 4.31 5.45 -33.07
C ILE A 496 5.17 4.19 -33.06
N TYR A 497 4.56 3.01 -33.15
CA TYR A 497 5.27 1.73 -33.18
C TYR A 497 6.22 1.63 -34.38
N SER A 498 5.77 2.02 -35.58
CA SER A 498 6.64 2.02 -36.76
C SER A 498 7.86 2.91 -36.58
N MET A 499 7.66 4.11 -36.04
CA MET A 499 8.75 5.06 -35.76
C MET A 499 9.77 4.49 -34.76
N ILE A 500 9.30 3.84 -33.71
CA ILE A 500 10.16 3.22 -32.70
C ILE A 500 10.93 2.04 -33.30
N MET A 501 10.23 1.16 -34.03
CA MET A 501 10.84 0.00 -34.69
C MET A 501 11.86 0.43 -35.76
N ASP A 502 11.63 1.56 -36.45
CA ASP A 502 12.60 2.12 -37.41
C ASP A 502 13.90 2.56 -36.70
N ALA A 503 13.80 3.09 -35.47
CA ALA A 503 14.98 3.40 -34.66
C ALA A 503 15.71 2.11 -34.25
N TRP A 504 14.98 1.10 -33.74
CA TRP A 504 15.55 -0.19 -33.35
C TRP A 504 16.23 -0.92 -34.51
N GLU A 505 15.68 -0.85 -35.72
CA GLU A 505 16.32 -1.41 -36.92
C GLU A 505 17.67 -0.73 -37.23
N LYS A 506 17.73 0.60 -37.12
CA LYS A 506 18.98 1.34 -37.31
C LYS A 506 20.05 1.00 -36.26
N GLY A 507 19.61 0.79 -35.02
CA GLY A 507 20.47 0.38 -33.91
C GLY A 507 20.79 -1.12 -33.89
N ASN A 508 20.28 -1.91 -34.84
CA ASN A 508 20.37 -3.37 -34.86
C ASN A 508 19.97 -3.98 -33.51
N VAL A 509 18.83 -3.51 -32.95
CA VAL A 509 18.33 -4.00 -31.66
C VAL A 509 17.87 -5.45 -31.81
N ASP A 510 18.41 -6.33 -30.95
CA ASP A 510 18.08 -7.75 -30.93
C ASP A 510 16.86 -8.02 -30.06
N TYR A 511 15.76 -8.42 -30.66
CA TYR A 511 14.53 -8.87 -29.99
C TYR A 511 13.72 -9.78 -30.89
N ASP A 512 12.82 -10.58 -30.29
CA ASP A 512 11.95 -11.54 -30.98
C ASP A 512 10.50 -11.08 -31.02
N VAL A 513 10.04 -10.44 -29.93
CA VAL A 513 8.62 -10.15 -29.68
C VAL A 513 8.41 -8.65 -29.54
N LEU A 514 7.45 -8.11 -30.28
CA LEU A 514 6.89 -6.79 -30.04
C LEU A 514 5.78 -6.93 -29.00
N GLY A 515 5.99 -6.38 -27.81
CA GLY A 515 5.02 -6.34 -26.73
C GLY A 515 4.19 -5.08 -26.74
N SER A 516 2.92 -5.17 -26.41
CA SER A 516 1.98 -4.03 -26.35
C SER A 516 1.14 -4.08 -25.09
N SER A 517 0.97 -2.95 -24.40
CA SER A 517 -0.17 -2.78 -23.49
C SER A 517 -1.43 -2.54 -24.32
N TYR A 518 -2.55 -3.08 -23.85
CA TYR A 518 -3.86 -2.89 -24.43
C TYR A 518 -4.87 -2.64 -23.34
N TYR A 519 -5.28 -1.38 -23.18
CA TYR A 519 -6.24 -0.99 -22.16
C TYR A 519 -7.45 -0.29 -22.81
N PRO A 520 -8.56 -1.00 -23.03
CA PRO A 520 -9.74 -0.45 -23.70
C PRO A 520 -10.30 0.81 -23.04
N PHE A 521 -10.19 0.93 -21.72
CA PHE A 521 -10.63 2.11 -20.99
C PHE A 521 -9.77 3.37 -21.25
N TRP A 522 -8.61 3.25 -21.88
CA TRP A 522 -7.82 4.35 -22.41
C TRP A 522 -7.95 4.50 -23.92
N TRP A 523 -9.15 4.23 -24.45
CA TRP A 523 -9.51 4.41 -25.85
C TRP A 523 -8.74 3.48 -26.83
N ASN A 524 -8.11 2.45 -26.32
CA ASN A 524 -7.51 1.45 -27.20
C ASN A 524 -8.61 0.56 -27.81
N THR A 525 -8.54 0.33 -29.09
CA THR A 525 -9.51 -0.50 -29.79
C THR A 525 -8.89 -1.80 -30.31
N PRO A 526 -9.68 -2.87 -30.53
CA PRO A 526 -9.19 -4.09 -31.15
C PRO A 526 -8.58 -3.87 -32.54
N ASP A 527 -9.06 -2.86 -33.29
CA ASP A 527 -8.49 -2.52 -34.60
C ASP A 527 -7.08 -1.92 -34.47
N MET A 528 -6.86 -1.04 -33.50
CA MET A 528 -5.52 -0.53 -33.20
C MET A 528 -4.56 -1.67 -32.83
N LEU A 529 -5.04 -2.63 -32.02
CA LEU A 529 -4.23 -3.80 -31.64
C LEU A 529 -3.89 -4.67 -32.86
N ARG A 530 -4.86 -4.94 -33.76
CA ARG A 530 -4.63 -5.67 -35.00
C ARG A 530 -3.65 -4.97 -35.94
N ASP A 531 -3.69 -3.63 -35.99
CA ASP A 531 -2.77 -2.84 -36.81
C ASP A 531 -1.31 -2.98 -36.34
N VAL A 532 -1.06 -2.95 -35.03
CA VAL A 532 0.31 -3.13 -34.50
C VAL A 532 0.75 -4.59 -34.57
N GLN A 533 -0.16 -5.57 -34.41
CA GLN A 533 0.13 -6.97 -34.69
C GLN A 533 0.54 -7.20 -36.16
N THR A 534 -0.17 -6.57 -37.08
CA THR A 534 0.17 -6.61 -38.49
C THR A 534 1.54 -6.01 -38.77
N LEU A 535 1.84 -4.87 -38.16
CA LEU A 535 3.16 -4.22 -38.24
C LEU A 535 4.27 -5.15 -37.73
N ALA A 536 4.08 -5.80 -36.58
CA ALA A 536 5.06 -6.75 -36.05
C ALA A 536 5.33 -7.88 -37.08
N LYS A 537 4.32 -8.45 -37.64
CA LYS A 537 4.41 -9.49 -38.68
C LYS A 537 5.14 -9.00 -39.93
N GLU A 538 4.85 -7.78 -40.41
CA GLU A 538 5.54 -7.15 -41.54
C GLU A 538 7.05 -6.99 -41.32
N ARG A 539 7.44 -6.78 -40.06
CA ARG A 539 8.84 -6.66 -39.62
C ARG A 539 9.47 -7.99 -39.18
N GLY A 540 8.77 -9.12 -39.41
CA GLY A 540 9.27 -10.46 -39.06
C GLY A 540 9.37 -10.72 -37.55
N LYS A 541 8.57 -10.02 -36.74
CA LYS A 541 8.54 -10.15 -35.28
C LYS A 541 7.28 -10.88 -34.82
N LEU A 542 7.38 -11.60 -33.71
CA LEU A 542 6.22 -12.08 -32.98
C LEU A 542 5.53 -10.89 -32.30
N PHE A 543 4.26 -11.10 -31.92
CA PHE A 543 3.48 -10.09 -31.22
C PHE A 543 2.83 -10.70 -29.98
N ALA A 544 2.83 -9.95 -28.87
CA ALA A 544 2.14 -10.34 -27.65
C ALA A 544 1.52 -9.10 -26.95
N VAL A 545 0.34 -9.28 -26.38
CA VAL A 545 -0.23 -8.35 -25.41
C VAL A 545 0.44 -8.66 -24.08
N MET A 546 1.12 -7.66 -23.52
CA MET A 546 1.89 -7.79 -22.28
C MET A 546 1.06 -7.40 -21.07
N GLU A 547 0.15 -6.45 -21.25
CA GLU A 547 -0.72 -5.95 -20.20
C GLU A 547 -2.11 -5.66 -20.77
N THR A 548 -3.13 -6.13 -20.05
CA THR A 548 -4.52 -5.76 -20.29
C THR A 548 -5.32 -5.92 -19.01
N ALA A 549 -6.44 -5.21 -18.90
CA ALA A 549 -7.39 -5.35 -17.81
C ALA A 549 -8.75 -4.77 -18.22
N TRP A 550 -9.81 -5.28 -17.63
CA TRP A 550 -11.14 -4.73 -17.78
C TRP A 550 -11.86 -4.63 -16.43
N VAL A 551 -12.79 -3.71 -16.34
CA VAL A 551 -13.52 -3.37 -15.12
C VAL A 551 -14.60 -4.40 -14.83
N ASN A 552 -14.52 -5.04 -13.67
CA ASN A 552 -15.59 -5.90 -13.16
C ASN A 552 -16.73 -5.10 -12.52
N SER A 553 -16.40 -4.03 -11.81
CA SER A 553 -17.34 -3.17 -11.06
C SER A 553 -16.75 -1.77 -10.89
N TYR A 554 -17.62 -0.77 -10.72
CA TYR A 554 -17.20 0.58 -10.29
C TYR A 554 -17.16 0.72 -8.77
N GLU A 555 -17.55 -0.30 -8.04
CA GLU A 555 -17.57 -0.27 -6.58
C GLU A 555 -16.16 -0.12 -6.03
N ASP A 556 -16.01 0.80 -5.09
CA ASP A 556 -14.78 0.98 -4.33
C ASP A 556 -14.78 0.01 -3.15
N GLY A 557 -13.99 -1.06 -3.26
CA GLY A 557 -13.90 -2.12 -2.25
C GLY A 557 -12.92 -1.84 -1.11
N ASP A 558 -12.08 -0.79 -1.20
CA ASP A 558 -10.98 -0.59 -0.25
C ASP A 558 -10.83 0.83 0.30
N GLY A 559 -11.72 1.74 -0.10
CA GLY A 559 -11.64 3.15 0.29
C GLY A 559 -10.50 3.91 -0.43
N THR A 560 -9.86 3.28 -1.42
CA THR A 560 -8.89 3.92 -2.30
C THR A 560 -9.54 4.10 -3.67
N PRO A 561 -9.57 5.31 -4.24
CA PRO A 561 -10.21 5.53 -5.53
C PRO A 561 -9.74 4.53 -6.58
N ASN A 562 -10.69 3.90 -7.26
CA ASN A 562 -10.40 2.97 -8.35
C ASN A 562 -9.54 3.66 -9.42
N SER A 563 -8.53 2.96 -9.92
CA SER A 563 -7.69 3.45 -11.03
C SER A 563 -8.49 3.67 -12.31
N ILE A 564 -9.65 3.02 -12.43
CA ILE A 564 -10.57 3.09 -13.56
C ILE A 564 -11.92 3.57 -13.04
N GLY A 565 -12.22 4.86 -13.26
CA GLY A 565 -13.49 5.49 -12.88
C GLY A 565 -14.52 5.43 -14.00
N SER A 566 -15.75 5.87 -13.71
CA SER A 566 -16.86 5.91 -14.66
C SER A 566 -16.69 6.95 -15.79
N ASP A 567 -15.71 7.82 -15.67
CA ASP A 567 -15.36 8.87 -16.65
C ASP A 567 -14.36 8.42 -17.72
N TYR A 568 -13.79 7.20 -17.58
CA TYR A 568 -12.96 6.59 -18.61
C TYR A 568 -13.83 6.01 -19.76
N GLY A 569 -13.24 5.87 -20.95
CA GLY A 569 -13.91 5.39 -22.16
C GLY A 569 -14.35 3.92 -22.10
N LEU A 570 -15.33 3.61 -21.28
CA LEU A 570 -15.82 2.26 -21.00
C LEU A 570 -16.99 1.87 -21.91
N TYR A 571 -16.81 1.95 -23.24
CA TYR A 571 -17.90 1.73 -24.20
C TYR A 571 -17.74 0.46 -25.03
N GLN A 572 -16.61 -0.23 -24.96
CA GLN A 572 -16.31 -1.36 -25.84
C GLN A 572 -16.90 -2.66 -25.33
N TYR A 573 -16.92 -2.83 -24.01
CA TYR A 573 -17.43 -4.02 -23.34
C TYR A 573 -18.34 -3.60 -22.18
N GLU A 574 -19.25 -4.46 -21.76
CA GLU A 574 -20.04 -4.18 -20.55
C GLU A 574 -19.18 -4.24 -19.28
N ILE A 575 -19.60 -3.53 -18.25
CA ILE A 575 -18.95 -3.60 -16.94
C ILE A 575 -19.43 -4.87 -16.24
N GLY A 576 -18.52 -5.74 -15.90
CA GLY A 576 -18.85 -6.99 -15.22
C GLY A 576 -18.03 -8.20 -15.70
N PRO A 577 -18.30 -9.39 -15.13
CA PRO A 577 -17.56 -10.61 -15.48
C PRO A 577 -17.64 -10.99 -16.96
N GLN A 578 -18.79 -10.76 -17.63
CA GLN A 578 -18.89 -11.05 -19.07
C GLN A 578 -18.02 -10.09 -19.89
N GLY A 579 -18.01 -8.80 -19.55
CA GLY A 579 -17.16 -7.83 -20.22
C GLY A 579 -15.67 -8.13 -20.07
N GLN A 580 -15.23 -8.68 -18.92
CA GLN A 580 -13.86 -9.17 -18.75
C GLN A 580 -13.56 -10.36 -19.67
N VAL A 581 -14.52 -11.27 -19.86
CA VAL A 581 -14.38 -12.40 -20.80
C VAL A 581 -14.34 -11.91 -22.25
N ASP A 582 -15.16 -10.94 -22.61
CA ASP A 582 -15.26 -10.41 -23.98
C ASP A 582 -14.03 -9.57 -24.37
N GLU A 583 -13.37 -8.97 -23.38
CA GLU A 583 -12.13 -8.20 -23.58
C GLU A 583 -10.93 -9.13 -23.82
N LEU A 584 -10.82 -10.21 -23.07
CA LEU A 584 -9.78 -11.23 -23.21
C LEU A 584 -9.92 -12.07 -24.49
#